data_040397ff5e04aa2408045ddb37410e3a
#
_entry.id   040397ff5e04aa2408045ddb37410e3a
#
_cell.length_a   1.000
_cell.length_b   1.000
_cell.length_c   1.000
_cell.angle_alpha   90.00
_cell.angle_beta   90.00
_cell.angle_gamma   90.00
#
_symmetry.space_group_name_H-M   'P 1'
#
loop_
_entity.id
_entity.type
_entity.pdbx_description
1 polymer ?
#
loop_
_entity_poly.entity_id
_entity_poly.type
_entity_poly.pdbx_seq_one_letter_code
_entity_poly.pdbx_strand_id
1 'polypeptide(L)'
;TSLGCMIGVNGCGKTTSVGKLAGQLKAQGKKVIRAAADTFRAAAVEQLQVWGERNNIPVVAQSTGSDSASVIFDAMQSAAARNIDILIADTAGRLQNKNNLMDELKKIVRVMRKYDETAPHEIMLTLDAGTGQNAISQAKLFNEAVGLTGITLTKLDGTAKGGVIFAIADQFNLPIRYIGVGEKIEDLREFNAEEFIEALFVHENEE
;
A
#
# COMPACT_ATOMS: atom_id res chain seq x y z
N THR A 1 -1.48 -4.90 -17.89
CA THR A 1 -1.87 -4.75 -16.47
C THR A 1 -0.69 -4.23 -15.64
N SER A 2 -0.89 -3.15 -14.91
CA SER A 2 0.09 -2.66 -13.92
C SER A 2 -0.10 -3.40 -12.61
N LEU A 3 1.01 -3.83 -12.00
CA LEU A 3 1.01 -4.59 -10.75
C LEU A 3 1.54 -3.72 -9.60
N GLY A 4 0.70 -3.49 -8.60
CA GLY A 4 1.07 -2.78 -7.36
C GLY A 4 1.09 -3.72 -6.17
N CYS A 5 2.20 -3.72 -5.44
CA CYS A 5 2.34 -4.46 -4.20
C CYS A 5 2.22 -3.49 -3.02
N MET A 6 1.18 -3.63 -2.21
CA MET A 6 0.89 -2.75 -1.08
C MET A 6 1.37 -3.38 0.21
N ILE A 7 2.30 -2.72 0.86
CA ILE A 7 3.00 -3.19 2.06
C ILE A 7 2.72 -2.23 3.22
N GLY A 8 2.68 -2.74 4.43
CA GLY A 8 2.55 -1.94 5.65
C GLY A 8 2.22 -2.80 6.84
N VAL A 9 2.60 -2.34 8.01
CA VAL A 9 2.34 -3.00 9.27
C VAL A 9 0.86 -2.90 9.64
N ASN A 10 0.30 -3.93 10.25
CA ASN A 10 -1.07 -3.89 10.75
C ASN A 10 -1.28 -2.68 11.66
N GLY A 11 -2.38 -1.97 11.45
CA GLY A 11 -2.70 -0.75 12.21
C GLY A 11 -2.13 0.55 11.64
N CYS A 12 -1.33 0.51 10.57
CA CYS A 12 -0.77 1.73 9.96
C CYS A 12 -1.76 2.49 9.05
N GLY A 13 -2.96 1.96 8.85
CA GLY A 13 -3.93 2.53 7.93
C GLY A 13 -3.84 2.00 6.50
N LYS A 14 -3.13 0.90 6.27
CA LYS A 14 -2.96 0.29 4.94
C LYS A 14 -4.29 -0.09 4.30
N THR A 15 -5.14 -0.81 5.02
CA THR A 15 -6.45 -1.26 4.51
C THR A 15 -7.28 -0.08 4.01
N THR A 16 -7.37 0.98 4.81
CA THR A 16 -8.12 2.19 4.46
C THR A 16 -7.51 2.92 3.28
N SER A 17 -6.18 3.13 3.28
CA SER A 17 -5.47 3.84 2.22
C SER A 17 -5.53 3.10 0.88
N VAL A 18 -5.35 1.79 0.89
CA VAL A 18 -5.42 0.97 -0.33
C VAL A 18 -6.85 0.96 -0.89
N GLY A 19 -7.86 0.89 -0.02
CA GLY A 19 -9.26 0.99 -0.43
C GLY A 19 -9.59 2.34 -1.09
N LYS A 20 -9.10 3.44 -0.51
CA LYS A 20 -9.26 4.79 -1.09
C LYS A 20 -8.57 4.90 -2.45
N LEU A 21 -7.34 4.40 -2.55
CA LEU A 21 -6.59 4.40 -3.81
C LEU A 21 -7.33 3.60 -4.90
N ALA A 22 -7.79 2.40 -4.59
CA ALA A 22 -8.54 1.57 -5.53
C ALA A 22 -9.83 2.26 -5.99
N GLY A 23 -10.55 2.89 -5.07
CA GLY A 23 -11.75 3.67 -5.39
C GLY A 23 -11.48 4.86 -6.30
N GLN A 24 -10.40 5.60 -6.05
CA GLN A 24 -9.97 6.72 -6.89
C GLN A 24 -9.58 6.28 -8.29
N LEU A 25 -8.83 5.18 -8.42
CA LEU A 25 -8.43 4.63 -9.71
C LEU A 25 -9.64 4.20 -10.53
N LYS A 26 -10.61 3.55 -9.90
CA LYS A 26 -11.87 3.18 -10.55
C LYS A 26 -12.64 4.42 -11.00
N ALA A 27 -12.72 5.45 -10.17
CA ALA A 27 -13.39 6.71 -10.53
C ALA A 27 -12.74 7.41 -11.72
N GLN A 28 -11.44 7.18 -11.95
CA GLN A 28 -10.70 7.65 -13.14
C GLN A 28 -10.92 6.78 -14.38
N GLY A 29 -11.79 5.80 -14.32
CA GLY A 29 -12.10 4.90 -15.43
C GLY A 29 -11.17 3.69 -15.56
N LYS A 30 -10.31 3.43 -14.58
CA LYS A 30 -9.44 2.26 -14.58
C LYS A 30 -10.19 1.02 -14.13
N LYS A 31 -9.89 -0.11 -14.78
CA LYS A 31 -10.36 -1.43 -14.33
C LYS A 31 -9.38 -1.96 -13.30
N VAL A 32 -9.86 -2.13 -12.08
CA VAL A 32 -9.05 -2.52 -10.92
C VAL A 32 -9.50 -3.88 -10.39
N ILE A 33 -8.54 -4.69 -9.98
CA ILE A 33 -8.76 -5.94 -9.25
C ILE A 33 -7.84 -5.95 -8.03
N ARG A 34 -8.30 -6.54 -6.93
CA ARG A 34 -7.49 -6.70 -5.72
C ARG A 34 -7.25 -8.18 -5.43
N ALA A 35 -6.07 -8.52 -4.95
CA ALA A 35 -5.70 -9.86 -4.52
C ALA A 35 -5.57 -9.90 -3.00
N ALA A 36 -6.31 -10.79 -2.35
CA ALA A 36 -6.29 -11.00 -0.90
C ALA A 36 -5.09 -11.87 -0.51
N ALA A 37 -3.92 -11.27 -0.42
CA ALA A 37 -2.67 -11.98 -0.15
C ALA A 37 -2.34 -12.11 1.35
N ASP A 38 -3.14 -11.54 2.26
CA ASP A 38 -3.06 -11.77 3.71
C ASP A 38 -3.90 -13.00 4.08
N THR A 39 -3.44 -14.17 3.68
CA THR A 39 -4.24 -15.41 3.66
C THR A 39 -4.47 -16.02 5.04
N PHE A 40 -3.65 -15.67 6.04
CA PHE A 40 -3.78 -16.21 7.39
C PHE A 40 -4.79 -15.44 8.25
N ARG A 41 -5.20 -14.26 7.82
CA ARG A 41 -6.20 -13.45 8.51
C ARG A 41 -7.55 -13.59 7.81
N ALA A 42 -8.35 -14.59 8.23
CA ALA A 42 -9.66 -14.84 7.64
C ALA A 42 -10.56 -13.60 7.67
N ALA A 43 -10.55 -12.84 8.77
CA ALA A 43 -11.33 -11.61 8.89
C ALA A 43 -10.90 -10.54 7.88
N ALA A 44 -9.61 -10.43 7.60
CA ALA A 44 -9.11 -9.48 6.61
C ALA A 44 -9.55 -9.85 5.18
N VAL A 45 -9.51 -11.14 4.85
CA VAL A 45 -10.01 -11.64 3.56
C VAL A 45 -11.50 -11.36 3.40
N GLU A 46 -12.29 -11.68 4.42
CA GLU A 46 -13.75 -11.42 4.40
C GLU A 46 -14.07 -9.94 4.28
N GLN A 47 -13.38 -9.08 5.02
CA GLN A 47 -13.56 -7.63 4.93
C GLN A 47 -13.23 -7.11 3.53
N LEU A 48 -12.18 -7.62 2.91
CA LEU A 48 -11.80 -7.23 1.56
C LEU A 48 -12.86 -7.68 0.54
N GLN A 49 -13.39 -8.90 0.68
CA GLN A 49 -14.46 -9.40 -0.18
C GLN A 49 -15.74 -8.56 -0.06
N VAL A 50 -16.15 -8.21 1.15
CA VAL A 50 -17.31 -7.32 1.40
C VAL A 50 -17.06 -5.94 0.79
N TRP A 51 -15.88 -5.40 0.98
CA TRP A 51 -15.48 -4.12 0.38
C TRP A 51 -15.57 -4.18 -1.16
N GLY A 52 -15.08 -5.27 -1.75
CA GLY A 52 -15.12 -5.48 -3.22
C GLY A 52 -16.55 -5.51 -3.77
N GLU A 53 -17.45 -6.21 -3.08
CA GLU A 53 -18.88 -6.25 -3.46
C GLU A 53 -19.52 -4.86 -3.40
N ARG A 54 -19.26 -4.11 -2.34
CA ARG A 54 -19.81 -2.75 -2.16
C ARG A 54 -19.29 -1.75 -3.18
N ASN A 55 -18.07 -1.93 -3.65
CA ASN A 55 -17.41 -0.98 -4.55
C ASN A 55 -17.36 -1.45 -6.00
N ASN A 56 -17.92 -2.62 -6.30
CA ASN A 56 -17.84 -3.25 -7.62
C ASN A 56 -16.41 -3.41 -8.13
N ILE A 57 -15.51 -3.81 -7.26
CA ILE A 57 -14.13 -4.13 -7.58
C ILE A 57 -13.92 -5.62 -7.29
N PRO A 58 -13.56 -6.44 -8.29
CA PRO A 58 -13.32 -7.86 -8.06
C PRO A 58 -12.17 -8.10 -7.08
N VAL A 59 -12.33 -9.10 -6.23
CA VAL A 59 -11.32 -9.55 -5.27
C VAL A 59 -11.02 -11.01 -5.55
N VAL A 60 -9.75 -11.32 -5.80
CA VAL A 60 -9.28 -12.71 -5.91
C VAL A 60 -8.82 -13.17 -4.53
N ALA A 61 -9.40 -14.27 -4.06
CA ALA A 61 -9.08 -14.85 -2.76
C ALA A 61 -9.04 -16.38 -2.88
N GLN A 62 -8.30 -17.00 -1.99
CA GLN A 62 -8.25 -18.46 -1.82
C GLN A 62 -8.64 -18.82 -0.37
N SER A 63 -8.71 -20.09 -0.06
CA SER A 63 -9.00 -20.56 1.30
C SER A 63 -7.97 -20.08 2.31
N THR A 64 -8.38 -19.89 3.55
CA THR A 64 -7.52 -19.44 4.65
C THR A 64 -6.28 -20.32 4.76
N GLY A 65 -5.12 -19.69 4.90
CA GLY A 65 -3.84 -20.38 5.02
C GLY A 65 -3.19 -20.77 3.69
N SER A 66 -3.79 -20.42 2.56
CA SER A 66 -3.17 -20.65 1.25
C SER A 66 -1.87 -19.86 1.10
N ASP A 67 -1.00 -20.31 0.22
CA ASP A 67 0.23 -19.60 -0.12
C ASP A 67 -0.12 -18.24 -0.76
N SER A 68 0.37 -17.16 -0.20
CA SER A 68 0.13 -15.79 -0.71
C SER A 68 0.56 -15.63 -2.15
N ALA A 69 1.68 -16.22 -2.55
CA ALA A 69 2.16 -16.20 -3.93
C ALA A 69 1.21 -16.91 -4.90
N SER A 70 0.53 -17.96 -4.45
CA SER A 70 -0.50 -18.65 -5.24
C SER A 70 -1.71 -17.75 -5.51
N VAL A 71 -2.14 -16.97 -4.52
CA VAL A 71 -3.22 -15.98 -4.70
C VAL A 71 -2.81 -14.92 -5.73
N ILE A 72 -1.59 -14.43 -5.65
CA ILE A 72 -1.05 -13.46 -6.60
C ILE A 72 -1.02 -14.03 -8.03
N PHE A 73 -0.57 -15.26 -8.18
CA PHE A 73 -0.56 -15.94 -9.48
C PHE A 73 -1.96 -16.03 -10.10
N ASP A 74 -2.94 -16.49 -9.32
CA ASP A 74 -4.34 -16.53 -9.76
C ASP A 74 -4.87 -15.15 -10.13
N ALA A 75 -4.53 -14.14 -9.36
CA ALA A 75 -4.94 -12.76 -9.62
C ALA A 75 -4.34 -12.21 -10.92
N MET A 76 -3.08 -12.51 -11.20
CA MET A 76 -2.43 -12.12 -12.46
C MET A 76 -3.08 -12.79 -13.66
N GLN A 77 -3.42 -14.07 -13.57
CA GLN A 77 -4.13 -14.77 -14.62
C GLN A 77 -5.53 -14.18 -14.85
N SER A 78 -6.26 -13.91 -13.77
CA SER A 78 -7.57 -13.30 -13.84
C SER A 78 -7.51 -11.90 -14.45
N ALA A 79 -6.52 -11.12 -14.07
CA ALA A 79 -6.31 -9.77 -14.59
C ALA A 79 -6.05 -9.78 -16.11
N ALA A 80 -5.22 -10.69 -16.59
CA ALA A 80 -4.94 -10.86 -18.01
C ALA A 80 -6.20 -11.26 -18.77
N ALA A 81 -6.97 -12.22 -18.26
CA ALA A 81 -8.19 -12.72 -18.91
C ALA A 81 -9.29 -11.65 -18.97
N ARG A 82 -9.36 -10.74 -18.02
CA ARG A 82 -10.37 -9.68 -17.92
C ARG A 82 -9.93 -8.33 -18.47
N ASN A 83 -8.74 -8.21 -19.02
CA ASN A 83 -8.16 -6.94 -19.48
C ASN A 83 -8.16 -5.87 -18.36
N ILE A 84 -7.75 -6.25 -17.17
CA ILE A 84 -7.65 -5.37 -16.02
C ILE A 84 -6.48 -4.40 -16.22
N ASP A 85 -6.68 -3.13 -15.86
CA ASP A 85 -5.64 -2.11 -15.95
C ASP A 85 -4.67 -2.17 -14.78
N ILE A 86 -5.19 -2.41 -13.56
CA ILE A 86 -4.39 -2.37 -12.33
C ILE A 86 -4.77 -3.53 -11.42
N LEU A 87 -3.78 -4.33 -11.03
CA LEU A 87 -3.87 -5.32 -9.97
C LEU A 87 -3.19 -4.81 -8.71
N ILE A 88 -3.93 -4.78 -7.61
CA ILE A 88 -3.42 -4.37 -6.29
C ILE A 88 -3.31 -5.62 -5.41
N ALA A 89 -2.09 -5.95 -4.99
CA ALA A 89 -1.84 -7.03 -4.03
C ALA A 89 -1.92 -6.49 -2.60
N ASP A 90 -2.90 -6.97 -1.83
CA ASP A 90 -3.07 -6.65 -0.42
C ASP A 90 -2.30 -7.67 0.42
N THR A 91 -1.13 -7.29 0.93
CA THR A 91 -0.20 -8.17 1.62
C THR A 91 -0.39 -8.18 3.14
N ALA A 92 0.14 -9.20 3.80
CA ALA A 92 0.18 -9.28 5.26
C ALA A 92 1.05 -8.18 5.89
N GLY A 93 0.77 -7.86 7.14
CA GLY A 93 1.49 -6.80 7.86
C GLY A 93 1.86 -7.18 9.30
N ARG A 94 2.01 -8.48 9.60
CA ARG A 94 2.36 -8.94 10.95
C ARG A 94 3.86 -8.94 11.17
N LEU A 95 4.37 -7.96 11.95
CA LEU A 95 5.78 -7.88 12.32
C LEU A 95 6.18 -8.79 13.49
N GLN A 96 5.23 -9.46 14.16
CA GLN A 96 5.53 -10.43 15.22
C GLN A 96 6.43 -11.56 14.71
N ASN A 97 6.30 -11.91 13.44
CA ASN A 97 7.17 -12.85 12.76
C ASN A 97 7.75 -12.20 11.51
N LYS A 98 8.66 -11.25 11.70
CA LYS A 98 9.14 -10.41 10.60
C LYS A 98 9.93 -11.19 9.55
N ASN A 99 10.68 -12.25 9.93
CA ASN A 99 11.41 -13.05 8.97
C ASN A 99 10.46 -13.76 8.00
N ASN A 100 9.38 -14.35 8.50
CA ASN A 100 8.37 -14.98 7.67
C ASN A 100 7.65 -13.95 6.78
N LEU A 101 7.34 -12.78 7.31
CA LEU A 101 6.74 -11.70 6.53
C LEU A 101 7.66 -11.27 5.38
N MET A 102 8.94 -11.05 5.66
CA MET A 102 9.91 -10.65 4.63
C MET A 102 10.07 -11.72 3.55
N ASP A 103 10.14 -12.99 3.93
CA ASP A 103 10.23 -14.12 2.99
C ASP A 103 8.97 -14.22 2.13
N GLU A 104 7.80 -14.04 2.71
CA GLU A 104 6.52 -14.02 1.99
C GLU A 104 6.46 -12.88 0.96
N LEU A 105 6.85 -11.67 1.34
CA LEU A 105 6.89 -10.52 0.44
C LEU A 105 7.90 -10.72 -0.71
N LYS A 106 9.07 -11.25 -0.42
CA LYS A 106 10.09 -11.59 -1.44
C LYS A 106 9.54 -12.60 -2.43
N LYS A 107 8.81 -13.60 -1.97
CA LYS A 107 8.20 -14.63 -2.82
C LYS A 107 7.13 -14.04 -3.73
N ILE A 108 6.27 -13.16 -3.20
CA ILE A 108 5.26 -12.44 -3.98
C ILE A 108 5.92 -11.66 -5.12
N VAL A 109 6.95 -10.89 -4.80
CA VAL A 109 7.70 -10.10 -5.80
C VAL A 109 8.33 -11.00 -6.86
N ARG A 110 8.92 -12.14 -6.46
CA ARG A 110 9.48 -13.11 -7.42
C ARG A 110 8.43 -13.67 -8.37
N VAL A 111 7.26 -14.02 -7.86
CA VAL A 111 6.15 -14.54 -8.69
C VAL A 111 5.69 -13.49 -9.69
N MET A 112 5.56 -12.24 -9.26
CA MET A 112 5.22 -11.14 -10.17
C MET A 112 6.25 -10.97 -11.29
N ARG A 113 7.54 -11.02 -10.96
CA ARG A 113 8.65 -10.88 -11.94
C ARG A 113 8.71 -12.03 -12.92
N LYS A 114 8.36 -13.24 -12.51
CA LYS A 114 8.29 -14.38 -13.42
C LYS A 114 7.17 -14.25 -14.45
N TYR A 115 6.07 -13.60 -14.06
CA TYR A 115 4.94 -13.35 -14.94
C TYR A 115 5.22 -12.20 -15.91
N ASP A 116 5.83 -11.12 -15.41
CA ASP A 116 6.21 -9.92 -16.17
C ASP A 116 7.53 -9.39 -15.60
N GLU A 117 8.57 -9.36 -16.41
CA GLU A 117 9.91 -8.93 -16.00
C GLU A 117 9.94 -7.48 -15.46
N THR A 118 9.01 -6.66 -15.88
CA THR A 118 8.89 -5.27 -15.41
C THR A 118 8.13 -5.13 -14.09
N ALA A 119 7.46 -6.21 -13.63
CA ALA A 119 6.65 -6.18 -12.41
C ALA A 119 7.50 -6.49 -11.15
N PRO A 120 7.06 -6.04 -9.96
CA PRO A 120 5.96 -5.10 -9.76
C PRO A 120 6.32 -3.70 -10.25
N HIS A 121 5.33 -2.98 -10.78
CA HIS A 121 5.52 -1.62 -11.28
C HIS A 121 5.55 -0.60 -10.14
N GLU A 122 4.93 -0.94 -9.02
CA GLU A 122 4.96 -0.17 -7.77
C GLU A 122 5.04 -1.11 -6.58
N ILE A 123 5.96 -0.85 -5.68
CA ILE A 123 6.04 -1.47 -4.34
C ILE A 123 5.91 -0.33 -3.34
N MET A 124 4.71 -0.15 -2.82
CA MET A 124 4.35 1.00 -2.00
C MET A 124 4.22 0.62 -0.53
N LEU A 125 4.94 1.31 0.33
CA LEU A 125 4.86 1.15 1.77
C LEU A 125 3.92 2.21 2.36
N THR A 126 2.93 1.76 3.13
CA THR A 126 2.09 2.65 3.94
C THR A 126 2.71 2.79 5.33
N LEU A 127 2.92 4.01 5.75
CA LEU A 127 3.48 4.37 7.05
C LEU A 127 2.55 5.29 7.81
N ASP A 128 2.41 5.04 9.10
CA ASP A 128 1.75 5.94 10.04
C ASP A 128 2.73 7.05 10.47
N ALA A 129 2.47 8.28 10.03
CA ALA A 129 3.31 9.42 10.38
C ALA A 129 3.37 9.69 11.88
N GLY A 130 2.36 9.25 12.64
CA GLY A 130 2.32 9.38 14.10
C GLY A 130 3.31 8.51 14.85
N THR A 131 3.93 7.53 14.21
CA THR A 131 4.88 6.61 14.85
C THR A 131 6.33 7.11 14.87
N GLY A 132 6.62 8.24 14.21
CA GLY A 132 7.94 8.87 14.25
C GLY A 132 9.07 7.95 13.79
N GLN A 133 10.06 7.70 14.64
CA GLN A 133 11.22 6.87 14.35
C GLN A 133 10.86 5.43 13.94
N ASN A 134 9.76 4.88 14.43
CA ASN A 134 9.30 3.56 14.03
C ASN A 134 8.95 3.51 12.53
N ALA A 135 8.38 4.60 11.98
CA ALA A 135 8.11 4.69 10.55
C ALA A 135 9.41 4.62 9.74
N ILE A 136 10.47 5.29 10.16
CA ILE A 136 11.77 5.27 9.50
C ILE A 136 12.38 3.87 9.56
N SER A 137 12.33 3.21 10.72
CA SER A 137 12.83 1.85 10.91
C SER A 137 12.09 0.83 10.05
N GLN A 138 10.77 0.97 9.91
CA GLN A 138 9.95 0.14 9.03
C GLN A 138 10.32 0.35 7.57
N ALA A 139 10.47 1.59 7.13
CA ALA A 139 10.87 1.90 5.76
C ALA A 139 12.21 1.25 5.41
N LYS A 140 13.19 1.30 6.32
CA LYS A 140 14.48 0.64 6.15
C LYS A 140 14.33 -0.87 6.00
N LEU A 141 13.58 -1.51 6.89
CA LEU A 141 13.37 -2.97 6.91
C LEU A 141 12.73 -3.47 5.60
N PHE A 142 11.64 -2.84 5.18
CA PHE A 142 10.95 -3.25 3.96
C PHE A 142 11.74 -2.91 2.69
N ASN A 143 12.44 -1.78 2.67
CA ASN A 143 13.26 -1.41 1.53
C ASN A 143 14.42 -2.38 1.30
N GLU A 144 15.06 -2.85 2.36
CA GLU A 144 16.11 -3.88 2.29
C GLU A 144 15.55 -5.22 1.80
N ALA A 145 14.31 -5.55 2.16
CA ALA A 145 13.69 -6.83 1.79
C ALA A 145 13.27 -6.89 0.32
N VAL A 146 12.59 -5.87 -0.20
CA VAL A 146 11.91 -5.93 -1.50
C VAL A 146 12.23 -4.77 -2.45
N GLY A 147 12.88 -3.72 -1.98
CA GLY A 147 13.13 -2.54 -2.81
C GLY A 147 11.86 -1.72 -3.05
N LEU A 148 11.59 -0.76 -2.18
CA LEU A 148 10.41 0.10 -2.27
C LEU A 148 10.52 1.06 -3.46
N THR A 149 9.39 1.45 -4.02
CA THR A 149 9.30 2.45 -5.08
C THR A 149 8.55 3.70 -4.67
N GLY A 150 7.75 3.65 -3.61
CA GLY A 150 6.98 4.77 -3.14
C GLY A 150 6.48 4.60 -1.72
N ILE A 151 6.07 5.71 -1.12
CA ILE A 151 5.56 5.80 0.24
C ILE A 151 4.18 6.44 0.22
N THR A 152 3.27 5.89 1.02
CA THR A 152 2.01 6.52 1.42
C THR A 152 2.10 6.84 2.90
N LEU A 153 1.89 8.09 3.27
CA LEU A 153 1.86 8.52 4.68
C LEU A 153 0.43 8.70 5.15
N THR A 154 0.11 8.15 6.31
CA THR A 154 -1.21 8.28 6.94
C THR A 154 -1.12 9.13 8.20
N LYS A 155 -2.25 9.61 8.67
CA LYS A 155 -2.40 10.35 9.93
C LYS A 155 -1.56 11.63 10.00
N LEU A 156 -1.56 12.39 8.91
CA LEU A 156 -0.87 13.70 8.78
C LEU A 156 -1.73 14.88 9.25
N ASP A 157 -2.70 14.65 10.09
CA ASP A 157 -3.60 15.68 10.62
C ASP A 157 -3.04 16.48 11.82
N GLY A 158 -1.75 16.32 12.11
CA GLY A 158 -1.05 17.02 13.19
C GLY A 158 0.25 17.68 12.74
N THR A 159 0.57 18.83 13.32
CA THR A 159 1.70 19.70 12.92
C THR A 159 3.09 19.14 13.23
N ALA A 160 3.22 18.24 14.21
CA ALA A 160 4.50 17.68 14.63
C ALA A 160 5.08 16.61 13.68
N LYS A 161 4.36 16.26 12.60
CA LYS A 161 4.62 15.06 11.78
C LYS A 161 5.40 15.35 10.49
N GLY A 162 5.60 16.61 10.14
CA GLY A 162 6.34 17.01 8.94
C GLY A 162 7.79 16.52 8.90
N GLY A 163 8.43 16.43 10.04
CA GLY A 163 9.81 15.96 10.16
C GLY A 163 10.01 14.52 9.68
N VAL A 164 9.00 13.65 9.85
CA VAL A 164 9.05 12.25 9.37
C VAL A 164 9.12 12.21 7.85
N ILE A 165 8.34 13.05 7.17
CA ILE A 165 8.32 13.12 5.71
C ILE A 165 9.71 13.50 5.18
N PHE A 166 10.31 14.54 5.73
CA PHE A 166 11.65 14.99 5.30
C PHE A 166 12.72 13.95 5.58
N ALA A 167 12.67 13.30 6.75
CA ALA A 167 13.61 12.26 7.11
C ALA A 167 13.54 11.06 6.17
N ILE A 168 12.34 10.61 5.79
CA ILE A 168 12.15 9.49 4.86
C ILE A 168 12.60 9.88 3.45
N ALA A 169 12.20 11.04 2.96
CA ALA A 169 12.58 11.52 1.64
C ALA A 169 14.10 11.66 1.50
N ASP A 170 14.77 12.18 2.53
CA ASP A 170 16.21 12.37 2.55
C ASP A 170 16.97 11.04 2.68
N GLN A 171 16.58 10.20 3.64
CA GLN A 171 17.32 8.99 3.98
C GLN A 171 17.22 7.89 2.91
N PHE A 172 16.05 7.69 2.31
CA PHE A 172 15.79 6.57 1.40
C PHE A 172 15.69 6.99 -0.07
N ASN A 173 15.67 8.29 -0.33
CA ASN A 173 15.44 8.82 -1.69
C ASN A 173 14.20 8.19 -2.37
N LEU A 174 13.14 7.97 -1.59
CA LEU A 174 11.89 7.40 -2.05
C LEU A 174 10.84 8.50 -2.22
N PRO A 175 10.10 8.51 -3.35
CA PRO A 175 9.03 9.49 -3.52
C PRO A 175 7.86 9.17 -2.59
N ILE A 176 7.31 10.21 -1.98
CA ILE A 176 6.04 10.14 -1.27
C ILE A 176 4.95 10.33 -2.32
N ARG A 177 4.14 9.30 -2.54
CA ARG A 177 3.11 9.29 -3.58
C ARG A 177 1.80 9.88 -3.10
N TYR A 178 1.39 9.50 -1.88
CA TYR A 178 0.10 9.87 -1.33
C TYR A 178 0.22 10.25 0.13
N ILE A 179 -0.68 11.10 0.57
CA ILE A 179 -0.88 11.43 1.97
C ILE A 179 -2.34 11.23 2.35
N GLY A 180 -2.59 10.61 3.49
CA GLY A 180 -3.91 10.42 4.07
C GLY A 180 -4.14 11.41 5.20
N VAL A 181 -5.16 12.27 5.05
CA VAL A 181 -5.46 13.35 6.01
C VAL A 181 -6.84 13.19 6.67
N GLY A 182 -7.56 12.11 6.39
CA GLY A 182 -8.88 11.83 6.95
C GLY A 182 -9.39 10.47 6.54
N GLU A 183 -10.70 10.22 6.72
CA GLU A 183 -11.32 8.91 6.52
C GLU A 183 -12.07 8.76 5.19
N LYS A 184 -12.39 9.85 4.49
CA LYS A 184 -13.13 9.83 3.22
C LYS A 184 -12.20 9.45 2.06
N ILE A 185 -12.76 8.94 0.96
CA ILE A 185 -12.01 8.57 -0.25
C ILE A 185 -11.19 9.75 -0.77
N GLU A 186 -11.77 10.95 -0.81
CA GLU A 186 -11.12 12.18 -1.24
C GLU A 186 -10.00 12.66 -0.29
N ASP A 187 -9.90 12.11 0.92
CA ASP A 187 -8.87 12.46 1.90
C ASP A 187 -7.53 11.77 1.65
N LEU A 188 -7.47 10.81 0.72
CA LEU A 188 -6.20 10.33 0.18
C LEU A 188 -5.83 11.22 -1.01
N ARG A 189 -4.75 11.96 -0.88
CA ARG A 189 -4.31 12.93 -1.89
C ARG A 189 -2.94 12.56 -2.43
N GLU A 190 -2.72 12.86 -3.71
CA GLU A 190 -1.37 12.86 -4.25
C GLU A 190 -0.52 13.89 -3.50
N PHE A 191 0.72 13.51 -3.22
CA PHE A 191 1.63 14.38 -2.49
C PHE A 191 2.16 15.49 -3.40
N ASN A 192 1.97 16.73 -2.96
CA ASN A 192 2.57 17.90 -3.56
C ASN A 192 3.49 18.57 -2.52
N ALA A 193 4.80 18.49 -2.76
CA ALA A 193 5.81 18.99 -1.82
C ALA A 193 5.68 20.49 -1.56
N GLU A 194 5.35 21.28 -2.58
CA GLU A 194 5.22 22.74 -2.44
C GLU A 194 4.02 23.12 -1.58
N GLU A 195 2.85 22.51 -1.83
CA GLU A 195 1.65 22.74 -1.03
C GLU A 195 1.86 22.31 0.43
N PHE A 196 2.58 21.19 0.64
CA PHE A 196 2.87 20.70 1.98
C PHE A 196 3.77 21.69 2.75
N ILE A 197 4.82 22.20 2.10
CA ILE A 197 5.73 23.18 2.71
C ILE A 197 4.97 24.47 3.05
N GLU A 198 4.13 24.97 2.15
CA GLU A 198 3.29 26.15 2.40
C GLU A 198 2.38 25.94 3.62
N ALA A 199 1.72 24.79 3.72
CA ALA A 199 0.85 24.46 4.86
C ALA A 199 1.63 24.43 6.18
N LEU A 200 2.85 23.90 6.20
CA LEU A 200 3.71 23.92 7.38
C LEU A 200 4.08 25.35 7.82
N PHE A 201 4.46 26.20 6.89
CA PHE A 201 4.85 27.58 7.20
C PHE A 201 3.67 28.44 7.63
N VAL A 202 2.47 28.24 7.08
CA VAL A 202 1.27 28.97 7.50
C VAL A 202 0.92 28.63 8.96
N HIS A 203 1.04 27.37 9.37
CA HIS A 203 0.77 26.98 10.76
C HIS A 203 1.84 27.48 11.75
N GLU A 204 3.09 27.57 11.34
CA GLU A 204 4.14 28.15 12.18
C GLU A 204 4.00 29.67 12.41
N ASN A 205 3.33 30.35 11.51
CA ASN A 205 3.08 31.81 11.63
C ASN A 205 1.78 32.16 12.38
N GLU A 206 0.93 31.18 12.67
CA GLU A 206 -0.31 31.36 13.45
C GLU A 206 -0.14 31.06 14.96
N GLU A 207 1.00 30.53 15.38
CA GLU A 207 1.40 30.37 16.78
C GLU A 207 2.27 31.56 17.25
#